data_631a7cf3677bffcf6f396b502ff9b724
#
_entry.id   631a7cf3677bffcf6f396b502ff9b724
#
_cell.length_a   1.000
_cell.length_b   1.000
_cell.length_c   1.000
_cell.angle_alpha   90.00
_cell.angle_beta   90.00
_cell.angle_gamma   90.00
#
_symmetry.space_group_name_H-M   'P 1'
#
loop_
_entity.id
_entity.type
_entity.pdbx_description
1 polymer ?
#
loop_
_entity_poly.entity_id
_entity_poly.type
_entity_poly.pdbx_seq_one_letter_code
_entity_poly.pdbx_strand_id
1 'polypeptide(L)'
;TSMNAQQPIRVAVTGAAGQIGYSLLFRIASGELFGPDQPVSLNLLEIEPAMKALEGVVMELDDCAFPLLRDVRPTCDLDQGFGDANWALLVGSVPRKAGMERGDLIGINGKIFTGQGQAIQRSAASDVRVLVVGNPCNTNCLIAMNNAPDVPKDRWFAMTRLDENRAAAQ
;
A
#
# COMPACT_ATOMS: atom_id res chain seq x y z
N THR A 1 -1.73 -19.58 31.94
CA THR A 1 -2.04 -19.81 30.51
C THR A 1 -1.63 -18.58 29.75
N SER A 2 -0.39 -18.58 29.17
CA SER A 2 0.04 -17.53 28.26
C SER A 2 -0.84 -17.59 27.02
N MET A 3 -1.73 -16.63 26.86
CA MET A 3 -2.36 -16.39 25.56
C MET A 3 -1.22 -16.12 24.58
N ASN A 4 -1.03 -16.98 23.59
CA ASN A 4 -0.14 -16.70 22.46
C ASN A 4 -0.64 -15.39 21.83
N ALA A 5 0.04 -14.28 22.09
CA ALA A 5 -0.28 -13.01 21.48
C ALA A 5 -0.11 -13.20 19.98
N GLN A 6 -1.21 -13.10 19.24
CA GLN A 6 -1.22 -13.24 17.78
C GLN A 6 -0.27 -12.20 17.20
N GLN A 7 0.65 -12.64 16.33
CA GLN A 7 1.60 -11.73 15.69
C GLN A 7 0.86 -10.70 14.82
N PRO A 8 1.23 -9.43 14.89
CA PRO A 8 0.62 -8.41 14.05
C PRO A 8 0.88 -8.67 12.56
N ILE A 9 -0.14 -8.50 11.72
CA ILE A 9 0.05 -8.41 10.27
C ILE A 9 0.56 -7.01 9.95
N ARG A 10 1.70 -6.92 9.30
CA ARG A 10 2.28 -5.65 8.86
C ARG A 10 1.81 -5.29 7.46
N VAL A 11 1.18 -4.13 7.35
CA VAL A 11 0.62 -3.60 6.10
C VAL A 11 1.36 -2.34 5.71
N ALA A 12 1.99 -2.36 4.54
CA ALA A 12 2.58 -1.19 3.91
C ALA A 12 1.54 -0.53 3.00
N VAL A 13 1.37 0.78 3.11
CA VAL A 13 0.43 1.55 2.28
C VAL A 13 1.19 2.71 1.64
N THR A 14 1.25 2.76 0.31
CA THR A 14 1.81 3.90 -0.42
C THR A 14 0.75 4.96 -0.69
N GLY A 15 1.14 6.23 -0.76
CA GLY A 15 0.19 7.32 -0.89
C GLY A 15 -0.72 7.45 0.34
N ALA A 16 -0.17 7.16 1.52
CA ALA A 16 -0.91 7.04 2.77
C ALA A 16 -1.59 8.34 3.21
N ALA A 17 -1.07 9.51 2.84
CA ALA A 17 -1.68 10.82 3.10
C ALA A 17 -2.68 11.26 2.01
N GLY A 18 -2.84 10.49 0.92
CA GLY A 18 -3.83 10.74 -0.12
C GLY A 18 -5.23 10.33 0.33
N GLN A 19 -6.27 10.75 -0.42
CA GLN A 19 -7.68 10.50 -0.06
C GLN A 19 -8.00 9.01 0.13
N ILE A 20 -7.57 8.16 -0.80
CA ILE A 20 -7.85 6.72 -0.75
C ILE A 20 -7.02 6.09 0.39
N GLY A 21 -5.72 6.40 0.46
CA GLY A 21 -4.85 5.91 1.52
C GLY A 21 -5.38 6.25 2.90
N TYR A 22 -5.68 7.52 3.15
CA TYR A 22 -6.27 7.99 4.39
C TYR A 22 -7.52 7.19 4.79
N SER A 23 -8.48 7.03 3.87
CA SER A 23 -9.72 6.28 4.14
C SER A 23 -9.49 4.81 4.46
N LEU A 24 -8.46 4.18 3.85
CA LEU A 24 -8.12 2.78 4.09
C LEU A 24 -7.49 2.56 5.46
N LEU A 25 -6.63 3.46 5.93
CA LEU A 25 -5.85 3.28 7.14
C LEU A 25 -6.73 3.03 8.37
N PHE A 26 -7.77 3.82 8.56
CA PHE A 26 -8.68 3.70 9.70
C PHE A 26 -9.48 2.39 9.66
N ARG A 27 -9.86 1.93 8.48
CA ARG A 27 -10.55 0.65 8.28
C ARG A 27 -9.64 -0.54 8.54
N ILE A 28 -8.38 -0.47 8.13
CA ILE A 28 -7.38 -1.51 8.44
C ILE A 28 -7.14 -1.56 9.94
N ALA A 29 -6.92 -0.40 10.58
CA ALA A 29 -6.63 -0.28 12.00
C ALA A 29 -7.81 -0.72 12.89
N SER A 30 -9.05 -0.53 12.43
CA SER A 30 -10.25 -0.96 13.16
C SER A 30 -10.58 -2.45 13.07
N GLY A 31 -9.88 -3.20 12.22
CA GLY A 31 -10.07 -4.65 12.04
C GLY A 31 -11.00 -5.04 10.89
N GLU A 32 -11.42 -4.10 10.04
CA GLU A 32 -12.31 -4.41 8.90
C GLU A 32 -11.63 -5.28 7.83
N LEU A 33 -10.30 -5.25 7.72
CA LEU A 33 -9.58 -5.99 6.69
C LEU A 33 -9.27 -7.44 7.09
N PHE A 34 -8.78 -7.65 8.31
CA PHE A 34 -8.29 -8.97 8.76
C PHE A 34 -9.14 -9.57 9.90
N GLY A 35 -10.20 -8.89 10.29
CA GLY A 35 -11.09 -9.33 11.36
C GLY A 35 -10.81 -8.66 12.71
N PRO A 36 -11.77 -8.77 13.63
CA PRO A 36 -11.81 -8.01 14.87
C PRO A 36 -10.77 -8.44 15.91
N ASP A 37 -10.14 -9.59 15.73
CA ASP A 37 -9.18 -10.16 16.68
C ASP A 37 -7.74 -10.13 16.17
N GLN A 38 -7.51 -9.70 14.91
CA GLN A 38 -6.18 -9.70 14.30
C GLN A 38 -5.46 -8.37 14.53
N PRO A 39 -4.36 -8.34 15.32
CA PRO A 39 -3.53 -7.16 15.45
C PRO A 39 -2.88 -6.78 14.11
N VAL A 40 -2.69 -5.47 13.89
CA VAL A 40 -2.07 -4.91 12.70
C VAL A 40 -0.98 -3.90 13.06
N SER A 41 0.01 -3.79 12.19
CA SER A 41 1.02 -2.73 12.19
C SER A 41 1.03 -2.06 10.82
N LEU A 42 1.20 -0.75 10.78
CA LEU A 42 1.15 0.03 9.55
C LEU A 42 2.51 0.63 9.22
N ASN A 43 2.97 0.40 7.99
CA ASN A 43 4.05 1.17 7.38
C ASN A 43 3.42 2.14 6.38
N LEU A 44 3.58 3.44 6.60
CA LEU A 44 2.95 4.47 5.81
C LEU A 44 4.01 5.16 4.94
N LEU A 45 3.87 5.01 3.63
CA LEU A 45 4.82 5.59 2.67
C LEU A 45 4.21 6.77 1.97
N GLU A 46 5.02 7.84 1.91
CA GLU A 46 4.73 9.03 1.14
C GLU A 46 5.98 9.56 0.45
N ILE A 47 5.78 10.47 -0.49
CA ILE A 47 6.87 11.25 -1.04
C ILE A 47 7.28 12.35 -0.04
N GLU A 48 8.53 12.77 -0.09
CA GLU A 48 9.09 13.77 0.83
C GLU A 48 8.20 15.02 1.02
N PRO A 49 7.63 15.63 -0.05
CA PRO A 49 6.76 16.81 0.13
C PRO A 49 5.46 16.54 0.89
N ALA A 50 5.02 15.28 0.98
CA ALA A 50 3.78 14.90 1.66
C ALA A 50 4.01 14.41 3.11
N MET A 51 5.26 14.33 3.58
CA MET A 51 5.57 13.81 4.91
C MET A 51 4.92 14.62 6.03
N LYS A 52 4.83 15.94 5.90
CA LYS A 52 4.11 16.77 6.88
C LYS A 52 2.62 16.46 6.98
N ALA A 53 1.97 16.16 5.86
CA ALA A 53 0.58 15.71 5.85
C ALA A 53 0.44 14.32 6.48
N LEU A 54 1.41 13.44 6.23
CA LEU A 54 1.44 12.09 6.81
C LEU A 54 1.59 12.14 8.35
N GLU A 55 2.37 13.06 8.90
CA GLU A 55 2.46 13.27 10.35
C GLU A 55 1.09 13.56 10.96
N GLY A 56 0.28 14.39 10.30
CA GLY A 56 -1.10 14.65 10.73
C GLY A 56 -1.96 13.41 10.74
N VAL A 57 -1.84 12.55 9.72
CA VAL A 57 -2.56 11.26 9.66
C VAL A 57 -2.15 10.33 10.79
N VAL A 58 -0.86 10.27 11.13
CA VAL A 58 -0.37 9.47 12.27
C VAL A 58 -0.98 9.96 13.58
N MET A 59 -1.02 11.28 13.81
CA MET A 59 -1.65 11.86 15.01
C MET A 59 -3.13 11.47 15.11
N GLU A 60 -3.87 11.50 14.01
CA GLU A 60 -5.27 11.09 13.98
C GLU A 60 -5.44 9.60 14.28
N LEU A 61 -4.56 8.74 13.78
CA LEU A 61 -4.56 7.31 14.11
C LEU A 61 -4.29 7.07 15.61
N ASP A 62 -3.35 7.81 16.17
CA ASP A 62 -3.05 7.75 17.62
C ASP A 62 -4.24 8.21 18.46
N ASP A 63 -4.92 9.28 18.06
CA ASP A 63 -6.11 9.80 18.73
C ASP A 63 -7.28 8.80 18.70
N CYS A 64 -7.39 7.99 17.66
CA CYS A 64 -8.41 6.94 17.56
C CYS A 64 -8.20 5.79 18.54
N ALA A 65 -6.98 5.60 19.05
CA ALA A 65 -6.62 4.56 20.01
C ALA A 65 -7.15 3.15 19.64
N PHE A 66 -7.03 2.77 18.37
CA PHE A 66 -7.49 1.46 17.88
C PHE A 66 -6.84 0.30 18.64
N PRO A 67 -7.61 -0.59 19.28
CA PRO A 67 -7.06 -1.65 20.11
C PRO A 67 -6.26 -2.70 19.34
N LEU A 68 -6.45 -2.81 18.03
CA LEU A 68 -5.72 -3.74 17.17
C LEU A 68 -4.43 -3.15 16.59
N LEU A 69 -4.30 -1.82 16.56
CA LEU A 69 -3.13 -1.15 16.01
C LEU A 69 -1.97 -1.21 17.00
N ARG A 70 -0.83 -1.80 16.58
CA ARG A 70 0.34 -2.01 17.43
C ARG A 70 1.46 -1.01 17.18
N ASP A 71 1.63 -0.60 15.91
CA ASP A 71 2.75 0.21 15.49
C ASP A 71 2.42 0.95 14.19
N VAL A 72 2.87 2.20 14.08
CA VAL A 72 2.73 3.02 12.88
C VAL A 72 4.10 3.61 12.53
N ARG A 73 4.59 3.35 11.32
CA ARG A 73 5.89 3.82 10.82
C ARG A 73 5.72 4.69 9.59
N PRO A 74 5.69 6.01 9.72
CA PRO A 74 5.70 6.91 8.58
C PRO A 74 7.12 7.03 8.01
N THR A 75 7.27 6.97 6.68
CA THR A 75 8.56 7.10 6.01
C THR A 75 8.41 7.53 4.55
N CYS A 76 9.45 8.15 3.99
CA CYS A 76 9.62 8.34 2.54
C CYS A 76 10.65 7.36 1.93
N ASP A 77 11.28 6.53 2.74
CA ASP A 77 12.23 5.50 2.30
C ASP A 77 11.50 4.20 1.95
N LEU A 78 11.72 3.69 0.74
CA LEU A 78 11.02 2.51 0.24
C LEU A 78 11.39 1.23 1.00
N ASP A 79 12.66 1.06 1.36
CA ASP A 79 13.12 -0.16 2.03
C ASP A 79 12.59 -0.22 3.48
N GLN A 80 12.52 0.93 4.16
CA GLN A 80 11.87 1.02 5.47
C GLN A 80 10.36 0.82 5.37
N GLY A 81 9.74 1.40 4.34
CA GLY A 81 8.31 1.33 4.13
C GLY A 81 7.81 -0.07 3.81
N PHE A 82 8.54 -0.84 3.04
CA PHE A 82 8.18 -2.23 2.76
C PHE A 82 8.80 -3.23 3.75
N GLY A 83 9.63 -2.76 4.69
CA GLY A 83 10.30 -3.60 5.67
C GLY A 83 9.35 -4.52 6.44
N ASP A 84 9.58 -5.83 6.35
CA ASP A 84 8.79 -6.87 7.01
C ASP A 84 7.28 -6.88 6.69
N ALA A 85 6.86 -6.21 5.60
CA ALA A 85 5.46 -6.14 5.23
C ALA A 85 4.92 -7.50 4.75
N ASN A 86 3.82 -7.96 5.34
CA ASN A 86 3.06 -9.12 4.90
C ASN A 86 2.07 -8.76 3.78
N TRP A 87 1.63 -7.49 3.78
CA TRP A 87 0.78 -6.92 2.72
C TRP A 87 1.33 -5.57 2.28
N ALA A 88 1.36 -5.37 0.97
CA ALA A 88 1.70 -4.09 0.37
C ALA A 88 0.54 -3.59 -0.48
N LEU A 89 -0.05 -2.46 -0.08
CA LEU A 89 -1.14 -1.79 -0.80
C LEU A 89 -0.54 -0.61 -1.54
N LEU A 90 -0.35 -0.75 -2.86
CA LEU A 90 0.25 0.27 -3.71
C LEU A 90 -0.86 1.19 -4.24
N VAL A 91 -1.24 2.16 -3.41
CA VAL A 91 -2.33 3.10 -3.67
C VAL A 91 -1.84 4.36 -4.37
N GLY A 92 -0.65 4.82 -4.00
CA GLY A 92 -0.05 6.03 -4.55
C GLY A 92 0.32 5.88 -6.03
N SER A 93 -0.08 6.86 -6.82
CA SER A 93 0.33 7.01 -8.23
C SER A 93 0.25 8.48 -8.63
N VAL A 94 0.97 8.86 -9.67
CA VAL A 94 0.86 10.22 -10.23
C VAL A 94 -0.41 10.29 -11.07
N PRO A 95 -1.37 11.19 -10.74
CA PRO A 95 -2.57 11.36 -11.52
C PRO A 95 -2.27 12.05 -12.86
N ARG A 96 -3.10 11.79 -13.85
CA ARG A 96 -3.02 12.48 -15.14
C ARG A 96 -3.34 13.97 -14.96
N LYS A 97 -2.43 14.82 -15.39
CA LYS A 97 -2.65 16.28 -15.43
C LYS A 97 -3.13 16.72 -16.81
N ALA A 98 -3.81 17.87 -16.87
CA ALA A 98 -4.20 18.46 -18.13
C ALA A 98 -2.97 18.70 -19.03
N GLY A 99 -3.06 18.30 -20.30
CA GLY A 99 -1.95 18.39 -21.26
C GLY A 99 -0.91 17.27 -21.21
N MET A 100 -1.03 16.30 -20.27
CA MET A 100 -0.12 15.16 -20.21
C MET A 100 -0.61 14.03 -21.14
N GLU A 101 0.29 13.53 -21.98
CA GLU A 101 0.00 12.38 -22.82
C GLU A 101 -0.01 11.08 -22.00
N ARG A 102 -0.69 10.05 -22.52
CA ARG A 102 -0.78 8.74 -21.83
C ARG A 102 0.58 8.06 -21.70
N GLY A 103 1.45 8.26 -22.71
CA GLY A 103 2.82 7.74 -22.70
C GLY A 103 3.67 8.33 -21.57
N ASP A 104 3.58 9.66 -21.36
CA ASP A 104 4.31 10.34 -20.29
C ASP A 104 3.91 9.82 -18.90
N LEU A 105 2.60 9.65 -18.69
CA LEU A 105 2.07 9.13 -17.43
C LEU A 105 2.57 7.70 -17.14
N ILE A 106 2.58 6.84 -18.16
CA ILE A 106 3.10 5.47 -18.05
C ILE A 106 4.59 5.50 -17.71
N GLY A 107 5.37 6.39 -18.34
CA GLY A 107 6.80 6.53 -18.07
C GLY A 107 7.10 6.97 -16.63
N ILE A 108 6.35 7.94 -16.10
CA ILE A 108 6.52 8.43 -14.73
C ILE A 108 6.12 7.37 -13.73
N ASN A 109 4.93 6.81 -13.84
CA ASN A 109 4.46 5.75 -12.95
C ASN A 109 5.33 4.49 -13.08
N GLY A 110 5.80 4.15 -14.27
CA GLY A 110 6.69 3.03 -14.50
C GLY A 110 7.95 3.08 -13.63
N LYS A 111 8.59 4.24 -13.52
CA LYS A 111 9.76 4.42 -12.64
C LYS A 111 9.41 4.22 -11.15
N ILE A 112 8.26 4.75 -10.72
CA ILE A 112 7.79 4.60 -9.33
C ILE A 112 7.58 3.11 -9.02
N PHE A 113 6.82 2.39 -9.84
CA PHE A 113 6.50 0.99 -9.59
C PHE A 113 7.68 0.04 -9.80
N THR A 114 8.65 0.40 -10.65
CA THR A 114 9.95 -0.30 -10.72
C THR A 114 10.68 -0.24 -9.37
N GLY A 115 10.83 0.95 -8.81
CA GLY A 115 11.49 1.15 -7.52
C GLY A 115 10.76 0.44 -6.37
N GLN A 116 9.43 0.49 -6.36
CA GLN A 116 8.61 -0.19 -5.36
C GLN A 116 8.71 -1.71 -5.46
N GLY A 117 8.68 -2.29 -6.67
CA GLY A 117 8.88 -3.72 -6.88
C GLY A 117 10.23 -4.21 -6.35
N GLN A 118 11.30 -3.49 -6.68
CA GLN A 118 12.65 -3.79 -6.19
C GLN A 118 12.75 -3.71 -4.65
N ALA A 119 12.14 -2.71 -4.04
CA ALA A 119 12.14 -2.55 -2.59
C ALA A 119 11.32 -3.65 -1.88
N ILE A 120 10.17 -4.03 -2.44
CA ILE A 120 9.36 -5.15 -1.94
C ILE A 120 10.20 -6.44 -1.94
N GLN A 121 10.91 -6.74 -3.02
CA GLN A 121 11.76 -7.92 -3.09
C GLN A 121 12.86 -7.92 -2.02
N ARG A 122 13.49 -6.76 -1.77
CA ARG A 122 14.59 -6.67 -0.80
C ARG A 122 14.13 -6.72 0.65
N SER A 123 12.99 -6.13 0.95
CA SER A 123 12.67 -5.71 2.32
C SER A 123 11.38 -6.30 2.89
N ALA A 124 10.44 -6.76 2.06
CA ALA A 124 9.18 -7.30 2.53
C ALA A 124 9.34 -8.70 3.15
N ALA A 125 8.34 -9.11 3.93
CA ALA A 125 8.28 -10.46 4.47
C ALA A 125 8.18 -11.52 3.35
N SER A 126 8.66 -12.71 3.61
CA SER A 126 8.68 -13.82 2.63
C SER A 126 7.28 -14.27 2.17
N ASP A 127 6.25 -13.93 2.93
CA ASP A 127 4.85 -14.24 2.63
C ASP A 127 4.08 -13.05 2.03
N VAL A 128 4.76 -11.98 1.64
CA VAL A 128 4.15 -10.74 1.13
C VAL A 128 3.15 -10.98 0.02
N ARG A 129 2.02 -10.29 0.09
CA ARG A 129 1.03 -10.15 -0.97
C ARG A 129 0.90 -8.68 -1.34
N VAL A 130 0.75 -8.40 -2.62
CA VAL A 130 0.75 -7.05 -3.16
C VAL A 130 -0.56 -6.76 -3.90
N LEU A 131 -1.27 -5.71 -3.48
CA LEU A 131 -2.43 -5.19 -4.18
C LEU A 131 -2.10 -3.83 -4.77
N VAL A 132 -2.18 -3.71 -6.08
CA VAL A 132 -1.96 -2.44 -6.80
C VAL A 132 -3.30 -1.79 -7.09
N VAL A 133 -3.47 -0.58 -6.56
CA VAL A 133 -4.68 0.25 -6.70
C VAL A 133 -4.42 1.45 -7.61
N GLY A 134 -3.22 2.03 -7.53
CA GLY A 134 -2.81 3.19 -8.33
C GLY A 134 -2.90 2.94 -9.84
N ASN A 135 -3.62 3.80 -10.54
CA ASN A 135 -3.90 3.65 -11.98
C ASN A 135 -2.74 4.12 -12.88
N PRO A 136 -2.53 3.42 -14.01
CA PRO A 136 -3.22 2.21 -14.50
C PRO A 136 -2.79 0.96 -13.74
N CYS A 137 -3.69 0.42 -12.89
CA CYS A 137 -3.33 -0.57 -11.87
C CYS A 137 -2.79 -1.90 -12.45
N ASN A 138 -3.35 -2.39 -13.54
CA ASN A 138 -2.87 -3.61 -14.19
C ASN A 138 -1.47 -3.45 -14.78
N THR A 139 -1.18 -2.32 -15.45
CA THR A 139 0.13 -2.01 -16.01
C THR A 139 1.16 -1.81 -14.89
N ASN A 140 0.81 -1.03 -13.86
CA ASN A 140 1.66 -0.78 -12.72
C ASN A 140 1.97 -2.07 -11.93
N CYS A 141 0.98 -2.95 -11.78
CA CYS A 141 1.15 -4.27 -11.17
C CYS A 141 2.14 -5.12 -11.96
N LEU A 142 2.01 -5.17 -13.28
CA LEU A 142 2.93 -5.91 -14.15
C LEU A 142 4.37 -5.39 -14.04
N ILE A 143 4.54 -4.07 -14.02
CA ILE A 143 5.87 -3.45 -13.87
C ILE A 143 6.49 -3.82 -12.51
N ALA A 144 5.76 -3.65 -11.42
CA ALA A 144 6.27 -3.95 -10.09
C ALA A 144 6.61 -5.45 -9.94
N MET A 145 5.73 -6.33 -10.41
CA MET A 145 5.92 -7.78 -10.38
C MET A 145 7.18 -8.22 -11.15
N ASN A 146 7.42 -7.65 -12.34
CA ASN A 146 8.62 -7.98 -13.12
C ASN A 146 9.92 -7.46 -12.49
N ASN A 147 9.84 -6.52 -11.56
CA ASN A 147 10.97 -6.00 -10.78
C ASN A 147 11.12 -6.65 -9.40
N ALA A 148 10.33 -7.67 -9.11
CA ALA A 148 10.40 -8.48 -7.90
C ALA A 148 10.28 -9.99 -8.25
N PRO A 149 11.25 -10.54 -9.00
CA PRO A 149 11.16 -11.91 -9.54
C PRO A 149 11.09 -13.01 -8.48
N ASP A 150 11.57 -12.75 -7.27
CA ASP A 150 11.54 -13.73 -6.17
C ASP A 150 10.19 -13.77 -5.43
N VAL A 151 9.32 -12.77 -5.65
CA VAL A 151 7.96 -12.79 -5.11
C VAL A 151 7.05 -13.58 -6.06
N PRO A 152 6.40 -14.67 -5.61
CA PRO A 152 5.55 -15.50 -6.45
C PRO A 152 4.47 -14.70 -7.18
N LYS A 153 4.22 -15.01 -8.45
CA LYS A 153 3.30 -14.27 -9.32
C LYS A 153 1.84 -14.31 -8.84
N ASP A 154 1.45 -15.37 -8.18
CA ASP A 154 0.12 -15.56 -7.58
C ASP A 154 -0.15 -14.71 -6.32
N ARG A 155 0.85 -13.95 -5.88
CA ARG A 155 0.74 -12.99 -4.78
C ARG A 155 0.58 -11.54 -5.24
N TRP A 156 0.45 -11.30 -6.54
CA TRP A 156 0.27 -9.98 -7.13
C TRP A 156 -1.16 -9.80 -7.64
N PHE A 157 -1.80 -8.73 -7.23
CA PHE A 157 -3.19 -8.42 -7.55
C PHE A 157 -3.31 -6.99 -8.06
N ALA A 158 -4.14 -6.77 -9.07
CA ALA A 158 -4.52 -5.45 -9.57
C ALA A 158 -5.99 -5.18 -9.29
N MET A 159 -6.32 -4.01 -8.76
CA MET A 159 -7.68 -3.62 -8.41
C MET A 159 -8.46 -3.17 -9.65
N THR A 160 -9.06 -4.10 -10.37
CA THR A 160 -9.87 -3.85 -11.58
C THR A 160 -11.38 -3.92 -11.34
N ARG A 161 -11.82 -4.02 -10.08
CA ARG A 161 -13.23 -4.24 -9.72
C ARG A 161 -14.15 -3.12 -10.21
N LEU A 162 -13.68 -1.88 -10.23
CA LEU A 162 -14.47 -0.75 -10.72
C LEU A 162 -14.75 -0.86 -12.21
N ASP A 163 -13.76 -1.31 -12.99
CA ASP A 163 -13.92 -1.51 -14.45
C ASP A 163 -14.88 -2.65 -14.73
N GLU A 164 -14.79 -3.74 -13.97
CA GLU A 164 -15.74 -4.86 -14.02
C GLU A 164 -17.16 -4.41 -13.71
N ASN A 165 -17.36 -3.67 -12.63
CA ASN A 165 -18.67 -3.16 -12.23
C ASN A 165 -19.27 -2.21 -13.29
N ARG A 166 -18.45 -1.35 -13.90
CA ARG A 166 -18.88 -0.45 -14.97
C ARG A 166 -19.28 -1.22 -16.23
N ALA A 167 -18.52 -2.26 -16.59
CA ALA A 167 -18.85 -3.10 -17.73
C ALA A 167 -20.16 -3.88 -17.50
N ALA A 168 -20.38 -4.37 -16.28
CA ALA A 168 -21.60 -5.09 -15.93
C ALA A 168 -22.86 -4.20 -15.85
N ALA A 169 -22.69 -2.90 -15.68
CA ALA A 169 -23.79 -1.92 -15.59
C ALA A 169 -24.23 -1.36 -16.96
N GLN A 170 -23.57 -1.70 -18.05
CA GLN A 170 -23.91 -1.33 -19.44
C GLN A 170 -24.74 -2.41 -20.11
#